data_1a0d2dbfd577b60f14f75d5c14d878cd
#
_entry.id   1a0d2dbfd577b60f14f75d5c14d878cd
#
_cell.length_a   1.000
_cell.length_b   1.000
_cell.length_c   1.000
_cell.angle_alpha   90.00
_cell.angle_beta   90.00
_cell.angle_gamma   90.00
#
_symmetry.space_group_name_H-M   'P 1'
#
loop_
_entity.id
_entity.type
_entity.pdbx_description
1 polymer ?
#
loop_
_entity_poly.entity_id
_entity_poly.type
_entity_poly.pdbx_seq_one_letter_code
_entity_poly.pdbx_strand_id
1 'polypeptide(L)'
;MSVAVPSEGASPRRRSGPAAPEGVTAVVVTHRRPGLAGDVVRSLLADEGFAPEQVVVVVNGAGGLDDPELESAVRMVRLPTNSGPAGGFRAALAAAFEEPTVGWAYLCEDDVGLFDLPTPRVARVLAEVERLDDASGTGAVVAYGRRFVGRGHTVNVVPDPAGPPLVPVDVAAWGATLVSRRVIDRGVLPAAEWFFGYEDFDFFCRVRAAGLTVLVDSASARAAEVVQTDQGRDAALAQARPIDADEPWRAYYVARNFFPLARAHGSANWLGWHLAYSARRVQRARGRAARVATLHGLVDGARGRMGVHPRYVRTTGERPRPPD
;
A
#
# COMPACT_ATOMS: atom_id res chain seq x y z
N MET A 1 37.86 35.21 -36.37
CA MET A 1 37.56 35.23 -34.93
C MET A 1 36.66 34.04 -34.63
N SER A 2 37.29 33.00 -34.10
CA SER A 2 36.57 31.74 -33.75
C SER A 2 36.22 31.79 -32.26
N VAL A 3 34.94 31.68 -31.96
CA VAL A 3 34.44 31.66 -30.56
C VAL A 3 34.36 30.19 -30.16
N ALA A 4 35.19 29.81 -29.22
CA ALA A 4 35.17 28.49 -28.56
C ALA A 4 33.94 28.36 -27.63
N VAL A 5 33.18 27.27 -27.83
CA VAL A 5 32.10 26.85 -26.96
C VAL A 5 32.75 26.03 -25.82
N PRO A 6 32.53 26.36 -24.52
CA PRO A 6 33.00 25.52 -23.45
C PRO A 6 32.10 24.29 -23.30
N SER A 7 32.69 23.12 -23.37
CA SER A 7 32.08 21.85 -22.96
C SER A 7 32.16 21.74 -21.43
N GLU A 8 31.05 21.98 -20.72
CA GLU A 8 30.92 21.57 -19.33
C GLU A 8 30.00 20.37 -19.23
N GLY A 9 30.62 19.21 -19.24
CA GLY A 9 30.04 17.98 -18.73
C GLY A 9 30.06 18.01 -17.20
N ALA A 10 29.07 18.62 -16.57
CA ALA A 10 28.87 18.50 -15.14
C ALA A 10 28.14 17.17 -14.87
N SER A 11 28.91 16.15 -14.47
CA SER A 11 28.32 14.98 -13.80
C SER A 11 27.46 15.45 -12.62
N PRO A 12 26.24 14.96 -12.48
CA PRO A 12 25.42 15.32 -11.31
C PRO A 12 26.14 14.83 -10.05
N ARG A 13 26.54 15.79 -9.21
CA ARG A 13 27.09 15.50 -7.88
C ARG A 13 26.05 14.68 -7.15
N ARG A 14 26.37 13.40 -6.87
CA ARG A 14 25.62 12.57 -5.92
C ARG A 14 25.54 13.37 -4.63
N ARG A 15 24.35 13.84 -4.26
CA ARG A 15 24.08 14.29 -2.90
C ARG A 15 24.17 13.02 -2.06
N SER A 16 25.19 12.91 -1.24
CA SER A 16 25.27 11.89 -0.20
C SER A 16 24.19 12.21 0.85
N GLY A 17 22.99 11.73 0.62
CA GLY A 17 21.96 11.66 1.64
C GLY A 17 22.42 10.71 2.76
N PRO A 18 21.81 10.77 3.96
CA PRO A 18 22.09 9.79 4.99
C PRO A 18 21.80 8.39 4.45
N ALA A 19 22.68 7.43 4.77
CA ALA A 19 22.47 6.03 4.43
C ALA A 19 21.20 5.50 5.13
N ALA A 20 20.47 4.60 4.48
CA ALA A 20 19.37 3.91 5.14
C ALA A 20 19.87 3.13 6.35
N PRO A 21 19.07 3.00 7.42
CA PRO A 21 19.48 2.26 8.62
C PRO A 21 19.79 0.80 8.29
N GLU A 22 20.80 0.26 8.98
CA GLU A 22 21.07 -1.18 8.95
C GLU A 22 19.84 -1.98 9.44
N GLY A 23 19.70 -3.21 8.98
CA GLY A 23 18.59 -4.07 9.38
C GLY A 23 17.23 -3.66 8.83
N VAL A 24 17.18 -2.87 7.75
CA VAL A 24 15.98 -2.51 7.02
C VAL A 24 16.07 -2.98 5.58
N THR A 25 15.03 -3.64 5.08
CA THR A 25 14.87 -3.98 3.66
C THR A 25 13.68 -3.20 3.09
N ALA A 26 13.89 -2.47 2.00
CA ALA A 26 12.81 -1.86 1.25
C ALA A 26 12.24 -2.86 0.24
N VAL A 27 10.91 -2.90 0.11
CA VAL A 27 10.23 -3.78 -0.85
C VAL A 27 9.23 -2.99 -1.68
N VAL A 28 9.37 -3.09 -3.00
CA VAL A 28 8.41 -2.51 -3.95
C VAL A 28 7.56 -3.63 -4.54
N VAL A 29 6.24 -3.54 -4.39
CA VAL A 29 5.30 -4.47 -5.04
C VAL A 29 4.74 -3.82 -6.28
N THR A 30 4.92 -4.46 -7.44
CA THR A 30 4.45 -3.93 -8.72
C THR A 30 3.65 -4.93 -9.51
N HIS A 31 2.69 -4.43 -10.30
CA HIS A 31 1.92 -5.21 -11.27
C HIS A 31 1.73 -4.41 -12.56
N ARG A 32 2.50 -4.73 -13.62
CA ARG A 32 2.38 -4.13 -14.97
C ARG A 32 2.60 -2.61 -15.05
N ARG A 33 3.40 -2.06 -14.15
CA ARG A 33 3.74 -0.63 -14.11
C ARG A 33 5.25 -0.45 -13.98
N PRO A 34 6.04 -0.94 -14.96
CA PRO A 34 7.52 -0.99 -14.85
C PRO A 34 8.13 0.40 -14.60
N GLY A 35 7.64 1.45 -15.28
CA GLY A 35 8.15 2.81 -15.11
C GLY A 35 7.93 3.36 -13.70
N LEU A 36 6.70 3.24 -13.18
CA LEU A 36 6.40 3.71 -11.82
C LEU A 36 7.20 2.94 -10.78
N ALA A 37 7.33 1.62 -10.93
CA ALA A 37 8.16 0.80 -10.04
C ALA A 37 9.63 1.23 -10.09
N GLY A 38 10.16 1.52 -11.29
CA GLY A 38 11.51 2.05 -11.47
C GLY A 38 11.71 3.39 -10.77
N ASP A 39 10.73 4.30 -10.86
CA ASP A 39 10.78 5.59 -10.18
C ASP A 39 10.79 5.44 -8.65
N VAL A 40 9.98 4.54 -8.10
CA VAL A 40 9.99 4.23 -6.66
C VAL A 40 11.35 3.67 -6.24
N VAL A 41 11.92 2.72 -6.99
CA VAL A 41 13.25 2.18 -6.68
C VAL A 41 14.32 3.27 -6.71
N ARG A 42 14.32 4.15 -7.74
CA ARG A 42 15.26 5.28 -7.80
C ARG A 42 15.14 6.22 -6.59
N SER A 43 13.92 6.51 -6.15
CA SER A 43 13.69 7.33 -4.96
C SER A 43 14.19 6.63 -3.68
N LEU A 44 13.98 5.33 -3.53
CA LEU A 44 14.54 4.56 -2.40
C LEU A 44 16.07 4.65 -2.35
N LEU A 45 16.75 4.55 -3.48
CA LEU A 45 18.20 4.65 -3.56
C LEU A 45 18.71 6.07 -3.33
N ALA A 46 18.03 7.09 -3.92
CA ALA A 46 18.51 8.46 -3.93
C ALA A 46 18.07 9.26 -2.70
N ASP A 47 16.81 9.12 -2.29
CA ASP A 47 16.18 9.99 -1.28
C ASP A 47 16.15 9.34 0.12
N GLU A 48 15.96 8.01 0.18
CA GLU A 48 15.97 7.24 1.44
C GLU A 48 17.35 6.66 1.77
N GLY A 49 18.27 6.61 0.80
CA GLY A 49 19.65 6.19 0.99
C GLY A 49 19.86 4.68 1.07
N PHE A 50 18.91 3.86 0.58
CA PHE A 50 19.08 2.41 0.50
C PHE A 50 20.21 2.03 -0.45
N ALA A 51 21.00 1.02 -0.08
CA ALA A 51 21.86 0.33 -1.01
C ALA A 51 21.04 -0.62 -1.91
N PRO A 52 21.44 -0.87 -3.16
CA PRO A 52 20.66 -1.72 -4.08
C PRO A 52 20.34 -3.11 -3.50
N GLU A 53 21.26 -3.71 -2.77
CA GLU A 53 21.11 -5.02 -2.10
C GLU A 53 20.07 -5.02 -0.96
N GLN A 54 19.70 -3.85 -0.45
CA GLN A 54 18.64 -3.67 0.55
C GLN A 54 17.26 -3.51 -0.09
N VAL A 55 17.19 -3.46 -1.44
CA VAL A 55 15.93 -3.24 -2.17
C VAL A 55 15.49 -4.54 -2.83
N VAL A 56 14.26 -4.93 -2.55
CA VAL A 56 13.57 -6.08 -3.18
C VAL A 56 12.41 -5.57 -4.03
N VAL A 57 12.30 -6.06 -5.27
CA VAL A 57 11.15 -5.78 -6.13
C VAL A 57 10.34 -7.05 -6.33
N VAL A 58 9.11 -7.05 -5.88
CA VAL A 58 8.16 -8.15 -6.08
C VAL A 58 7.30 -7.87 -7.31
N VAL A 59 7.56 -8.59 -8.37
CA VAL A 59 6.76 -8.56 -9.60
C VAL A 59 5.58 -9.50 -9.46
N ASN A 60 4.39 -8.94 -9.27
CA ASN A 60 3.18 -9.71 -9.01
C ASN A 60 2.49 -10.13 -10.32
N GLY A 61 3.00 -11.19 -10.94
CA GLY A 61 2.61 -11.67 -12.26
C GLY A 61 3.58 -11.19 -13.35
N ALA A 62 3.04 -10.69 -14.46
CA ALA A 62 3.85 -10.23 -15.58
C ALA A 62 4.40 -8.81 -15.36
N GLY A 63 5.59 -8.54 -15.87
CA GLY A 63 6.26 -7.25 -15.83
C GLY A 63 7.69 -7.35 -15.29
N GLY A 64 8.23 -6.24 -14.84
CA GLY A 64 9.57 -6.05 -14.31
C GLY A 64 9.80 -4.57 -14.06
N LEU A 65 11.03 -4.11 -14.16
CA LEU A 65 11.39 -2.71 -14.29
C LEU A 65 11.60 -2.36 -15.77
N ASP A 66 11.45 -1.11 -16.13
CA ASP A 66 11.74 -0.61 -17.48
C ASP A 66 13.23 -0.31 -17.71
N ASP A 67 14.03 -0.42 -16.68
CA ASP A 67 15.47 -0.17 -16.65
C ASP A 67 16.21 -1.49 -16.32
N PRO A 68 16.86 -2.14 -17.30
CA PRO A 68 17.56 -3.41 -17.07
C PRO A 68 18.76 -3.30 -16.12
N GLU A 69 19.43 -2.14 -16.08
CA GLU A 69 20.56 -1.92 -15.16
C GLU A 69 20.04 -1.87 -13.72
N LEU A 70 18.96 -1.13 -13.52
CA LEU A 70 18.30 -1.05 -12.22
C LEU A 70 17.74 -2.43 -11.79
N GLU A 71 17.12 -3.17 -12.72
CA GLU A 71 16.60 -4.52 -12.46
C GLU A 71 17.72 -5.49 -12.06
N SER A 72 18.91 -5.38 -12.67
CA SER A 72 20.07 -6.22 -12.33
C SER A 72 20.74 -5.83 -11.01
N ALA A 73 20.58 -4.59 -10.57
CA ALA A 73 21.19 -4.08 -9.34
C ALA A 73 20.42 -4.44 -8.07
N VAL A 74 19.10 -4.67 -8.17
CA VAL A 74 18.24 -4.97 -7.02
C VAL A 74 17.78 -6.43 -7.00
N ARG A 75 17.29 -6.90 -5.86
CA ARG A 75 16.78 -8.26 -5.76
C ARG A 75 15.37 -8.37 -6.35
N MET A 76 15.21 -9.22 -7.36
CA MET A 76 13.91 -9.47 -8.01
C MET A 76 13.23 -10.73 -7.47
N VAL A 77 11.98 -10.63 -7.09
CA VAL A 77 11.09 -11.76 -6.75
C VAL A 77 9.92 -11.77 -7.72
N ARG A 78 9.75 -12.86 -8.47
CA ARG A 78 8.71 -12.95 -9.51
C ARG A 78 7.65 -13.97 -9.10
N LEU A 79 6.42 -13.50 -8.97
CA LEU A 79 5.27 -14.39 -8.76
C LEU A 79 4.74 -14.86 -10.13
N PRO A 80 4.36 -16.13 -10.27
CA PRO A 80 3.95 -16.69 -11.56
C PRO A 80 2.64 -16.08 -12.08
N THR A 81 1.79 -15.60 -11.19
CA THR A 81 0.49 -15.02 -11.51
C THR A 81 0.19 -13.83 -10.62
N ASN A 82 -0.74 -12.96 -11.06
CA ASN A 82 -1.25 -11.90 -10.21
C ASN A 82 -2.02 -12.47 -9.02
N SER A 83 -1.46 -12.33 -7.84
CA SER A 83 -2.04 -12.76 -6.56
C SER A 83 -2.74 -11.62 -5.80
N GLY A 84 -2.95 -10.48 -6.45
CA GLY A 84 -3.48 -9.26 -5.84
C GLY A 84 -2.48 -8.61 -4.86
N PRO A 85 -2.81 -7.42 -4.31
CA PRO A 85 -1.98 -6.79 -3.28
C PRO A 85 -1.73 -7.70 -2.08
N ALA A 86 -2.74 -8.43 -1.61
CA ALA A 86 -2.60 -9.36 -0.50
C ALA A 86 -1.48 -10.39 -0.70
N GLY A 87 -1.47 -11.05 -1.86
CA GLY A 87 -0.42 -12.03 -2.20
C GLY A 87 0.93 -11.38 -2.48
N GLY A 88 0.92 -10.21 -3.13
CA GLY A 88 2.12 -9.42 -3.40
C GLY A 88 2.83 -9.01 -2.10
N PHE A 89 2.11 -8.40 -1.15
CA PHE A 89 2.69 -8.00 0.14
C PHE A 89 3.01 -9.17 1.07
N ARG A 90 2.32 -10.30 0.94
CA ARG A 90 2.74 -11.53 1.62
C ARG A 90 4.12 -11.98 1.13
N ALA A 91 4.34 -12.01 -0.18
CA ALA A 91 5.64 -12.34 -0.77
C ALA A 91 6.72 -11.30 -0.42
N ALA A 92 6.34 -10.02 -0.38
CA ALA A 92 7.20 -8.92 0.02
C ALA A 92 7.75 -9.09 1.43
N LEU A 93 6.88 -9.34 2.41
CA LEU A 93 7.29 -9.58 3.80
C LEU A 93 8.11 -10.86 3.94
N ALA A 94 7.75 -11.94 3.23
CA ALA A 94 8.55 -13.15 3.22
C ALA A 94 9.98 -12.89 2.71
N ALA A 95 10.11 -12.20 1.58
CA ALA A 95 11.41 -11.87 1.00
C ALA A 95 12.23 -10.90 1.86
N ALA A 96 11.60 -9.89 2.46
CA ALA A 96 12.30 -8.94 3.32
C ALA A 96 12.91 -9.60 4.55
N PHE A 97 12.19 -10.55 5.13
CA PHE A 97 12.60 -11.20 6.38
C PHE A 97 13.29 -12.56 6.20
N GLU A 98 13.69 -12.95 4.98
CA GLU A 98 14.56 -14.11 4.77
C GLU A 98 15.89 -13.94 5.51
N GLU A 99 16.44 -12.72 5.52
CA GLU A 99 17.67 -12.42 6.26
C GLU A 99 17.33 -12.19 7.74
N PRO A 100 17.87 -12.98 8.69
CA PRO A 100 17.55 -12.88 10.12
C PRO A 100 17.91 -11.55 10.77
N THR A 101 18.87 -10.82 10.23
CA THR A 101 19.35 -9.53 10.74
C THR A 101 18.40 -8.38 10.41
N VAL A 102 17.49 -8.57 9.45
CA VAL A 102 16.49 -7.55 9.08
C VAL A 102 15.42 -7.45 10.16
N GLY A 103 15.36 -6.32 10.84
CA GLY A 103 14.37 -6.01 11.87
C GLY A 103 13.11 -5.33 11.33
N TRP A 104 13.21 -4.66 10.17
CA TRP A 104 12.13 -3.89 9.57
C TRP A 104 12.04 -4.07 8.07
N ALA A 105 10.82 -4.16 7.54
CA ALA A 105 10.53 -4.11 6.12
C ALA A 105 9.84 -2.78 5.78
N TYR A 106 10.36 -2.02 4.80
CA TYR A 106 9.72 -0.83 4.27
C TYR A 106 8.95 -1.17 3.00
N LEU A 107 7.63 -1.26 3.10
CA LEU A 107 6.74 -1.69 2.03
C LEU A 107 6.26 -0.50 1.21
N CYS A 108 6.40 -0.59 -0.10
CA CYS A 108 6.00 0.42 -1.08
C CYS A 108 5.11 -0.19 -2.16
N GLU A 109 4.05 0.52 -2.52
CA GLU A 109 3.34 0.30 -3.78
C GLU A 109 4.03 1.06 -4.91
N ASP A 110 3.79 0.65 -6.15
CA ASP A 110 4.39 1.27 -7.33
C ASP A 110 3.73 2.60 -7.74
N ASP A 111 2.62 3.00 -7.09
CA ASP A 111 1.84 4.19 -7.43
C ASP A 111 1.52 5.11 -6.24
N VAL A 112 1.92 4.74 -5.04
CA VAL A 112 1.68 5.56 -3.86
C VAL A 112 2.92 6.39 -3.56
N GLY A 113 2.73 7.69 -3.72
CA GLY A 113 3.64 8.78 -3.53
C GLY A 113 4.67 8.70 -2.42
N LEU A 114 5.75 7.95 -2.65
CA LEU A 114 7.00 8.21 -1.94
C LEU A 114 7.46 9.66 -2.19
N PHE A 115 7.07 10.20 -3.34
CA PHE A 115 7.46 11.51 -3.84
C PHE A 115 6.91 12.68 -3.03
N ASP A 116 5.81 12.46 -2.31
CA ASP A 116 5.14 13.51 -1.51
C ASP A 116 5.45 13.40 -0.01
N LEU A 117 6.24 12.42 0.40
CA LEU A 117 6.58 12.20 1.80
C LEU A 117 7.89 12.90 2.19
N PRO A 118 8.00 13.44 3.42
CA PRO A 118 9.26 14.01 3.90
C PRO A 118 10.37 12.96 3.94
N THR A 119 11.42 13.13 3.15
CA THR A 119 12.58 12.24 3.06
C THR A 119 13.80 12.83 3.77
N PRO A 120 14.75 12.01 4.30
CA PRO A 120 14.64 10.55 4.44
C PRO A 120 13.63 10.17 5.54
N ARG A 121 12.65 9.36 5.17
CA ARG A 121 11.58 8.99 6.08
C ARG A 121 11.97 7.84 7.01
N VAL A 122 12.59 6.81 6.45
CA VAL A 122 12.86 5.56 7.18
C VAL A 122 13.73 5.79 8.40
N ALA A 123 14.88 6.45 8.25
CA ALA A 123 15.78 6.74 9.35
C ALA A 123 15.12 7.61 10.43
N ARG A 124 14.40 8.66 10.01
CA ARG A 124 13.67 9.55 10.91
C ARG A 124 12.61 8.81 11.72
N VAL A 125 11.79 8.01 11.07
CA VAL A 125 10.69 7.29 11.72
C VAL A 125 11.22 6.24 12.70
N LEU A 126 12.27 5.50 12.35
CA LEU A 126 12.86 4.52 13.26
C LEU A 126 13.50 5.18 14.48
N ALA A 127 14.13 6.34 14.31
CA ALA A 127 14.63 7.10 15.44
C ALA A 127 13.50 7.57 16.39
N GLU A 128 12.30 7.88 15.88
CA GLU A 128 11.15 8.18 16.73
C GLU A 128 10.58 6.93 17.41
N VAL A 129 10.60 5.77 16.74
CA VAL A 129 10.20 4.50 17.38
C VAL A 129 11.12 4.16 18.55
N GLU A 130 12.44 4.36 18.40
CA GLU A 130 13.42 4.09 19.47
C GLU A 130 13.21 4.97 20.70
N ARG A 131 12.59 6.14 20.55
CA ARG A 131 12.29 7.06 21.68
C ARG A 131 11.01 6.73 22.43
N LEU A 132 10.22 5.76 21.93
CA LEU A 132 8.99 5.35 22.62
C LEU A 132 9.33 4.56 23.88
N ASP A 133 8.56 4.76 24.95
CA ASP A 133 8.66 3.98 26.19
C ASP A 133 8.53 2.47 25.95
N ASP A 134 7.68 2.07 25.01
CA ASP A 134 7.54 0.69 24.54
C ASP A 134 7.79 0.58 23.02
N ALA A 135 9.03 0.75 22.61
CA ALA A 135 9.44 0.50 21.22
C ALA A 135 9.20 -0.96 20.80
N SER A 136 9.23 -1.90 21.76
CA SER A 136 9.03 -3.33 21.52
C SER A 136 7.60 -3.68 21.15
N GLY A 137 6.62 -2.90 21.55
CA GLY A 137 5.21 -3.03 21.18
C GLY A 137 4.87 -2.54 19.77
N THR A 138 5.81 -1.89 19.06
CA THR A 138 5.53 -1.36 17.72
C THR A 138 5.55 -2.46 16.67
N GLY A 139 4.40 -2.69 16.03
CA GLY A 139 4.23 -3.62 14.92
C GLY A 139 4.42 -2.97 13.55
N ALA A 140 3.89 -1.76 13.36
CA ALA A 140 4.01 -1.07 12.08
C ALA A 140 3.98 0.46 12.27
N VAL A 141 4.65 1.19 11.36
CA VAL A 141 4.53 2.64 11.22
C VAL A 141 4.16 2.97 9.78
N VAL A 142 3.02 3.63 9.60
CA VAL A 142 2.40 3.91 8.31
C VAL A 142 2.49 5.39 7.95
N ALA A 143 2.44 5.69 6.65
CA ALA A 143 2.35 7.08 6.19
C ALA A 143 0.93 7.64 6.30
N TYR A 144 -0.07 6.77 6.11
CA TYR A 144 -1.49 7.13 6.10
C TYR A 144 -2.25 6.22 7.05
N GLY A 145 -2.65 6.75 8.20
CA GLY A 145 -3.38 6.00 9.21
C GLY A 145 -4.87 6.34 9.26
N ARG A 146 -5.69 5.38 9.62
CA ARG A 146 -7.14 5.55 9.76
C ARG A 146 -7.61 5.00 11.10
N ARG A 147 -8.67 5.60 11.61
CA ARG A 147 -9.34 5.16 12.84
C ARG A 147 -10.77 4.72 12.53
N PHE A 148 -11.21 3.63 13.14
CA PHE A 148 -12.61 3.22 13.03
C PHE A 148 -13.49 4.17 13.83
N VAL A 149 -14.56 4.64 13.20
CA VAL A 149 -15.61 5.44 13.82
C VAL A 149 -16.94 4.73 13.58
N GLY A 150 -17.51 4.11 14.59
CA GLY A 150 -18.80 3.41 14.52
C GLY A 150 -19.01 2.56 13.26
N ARG A 151 -19.80 1.56 13.25
CA ARG A 151 -20.31 0.81 12.08
C ARG A 151 -19.29 0.43 10.96
N GLY A 152 -17.99 0.39 11.24
CA GLY A 152 -16.94 0.05 10.26
C GLY A 152 -16.52 1.17 9.31
N HIS A 153 -16.96 2.39 9.54
CA HIS A 153 -16.40 3.55 8.86
C HIS A 153 -15.00 3.83 9.38
N THR A 154 -14.18 4.40 8.53
CA THR A 154 -12.88 4.93 8.93
C THR A 154 -12.77 6.40 8.57
N VAL A 155 -12.06 7.13 9.41
CA VAL A 155 -11.63 8.50 9.13
C VAL A 155 -10.11 8.54 9.08
N ASN A 156 -9.56 9.41 8.24
CA ASN A 156 -8.12 9.65 8.21
C ASN A 156 -7.69 10.27 9.55
N VAL A 157 -6.56 9.85 10.05
CA VAL A 157 -5.94 10.46 11.22
C VAL A 157 -4.93 11.49 10.72
N VAL A 158 -5.24 12.76 10.98
CA VAL A 158 -4.35 13.88 10.71
C VAL A 158 -3.88 14.41 12.07
N PRO A 159 -2.65 14.11 12.47
CA PRO A 159 -2.14 14.52 13.77
C PRO A 159 -1.95 16.03 13.87
N ASP A 160 -2.18 16.57 15.07
CA ASP A 160 -1.87 17.95 15.40
C ASP A 160 -0.38 18.26 15.11
N PRO A 161 -0.05 19.39 14.46
CA PRO A 161 1.32 19.81 14.24
C PRO A 161 2.17 19.91 15.53
N ALA A 162 1.56 20.28 16.65
CA ALA A 162 2.20 20.33 17.95
C ALA A 162 2.15 19.01 18.74
N GLY A 163 1.51 17.98 18.16
CA GLY A 163 1.34 16.67 18.79
C GLY A 163 2.57 15.75 18.64
N PRO A 164 2.48 14.52 19.13
CA PRO A 164 3.57 13.57 19.07
C PRO A 164 3.91 13.19 17.62
N PRO A 165 5.18 12.82 17.34
CA PRO A 165 5.63 12.44 16.00
C PRO A 165 4.98 11.14 15.49
N LEU A 166 4.60 10.25 16.39
CA LEU A 166 3.93 8.99 16.10
C LEU A 166 2.61 8.90 16.87
N VAL A 167 1.51 8.57 16.17
CA VAL A 167 0.16 8.52 16.76
C VAL A 167 -0.49 7.16 16.49
N PRO A 168 -1.10 6.50 17.49
CA PRO A 168 -1.80 5.24 17.28
C PRO A 168 -2.97 5.36 16.29
N VAL A 169 -3.08 4.35 15.40
CA VAL A 169 -4.16 4.22 14.43
C VAL A 169 -4.72 2.79 14.44
N ASP A 170 -5.88 2.59 13.84
CA ASP A 170 -6.51 1.28 13.81
C ASP A 170 -6.09 0.46 12.58
N VAL A 171 -6.06 1.10 11.42
CA VAL A 171 -5.75 0.49 10.13
C VAL A 171 -5.07 1.51 9.20
N ALA A 172 -4.49 1.02 8.12
CA ALA A 172 -3.83 1.83 7.10
C ALA A 172 -3.96 1.19 5.71
N ALA A 173 -3.51 1.90 4.69
CA ALA A 173 -3.19 1.33 3.38
C ALA A 173 -1.74 0.85 3.36
N TRP A 174 -1.39 0.02 2.36
CA TRP A 174 -0.04 -0.54 2.24
C TRP A 174 1.07 0.47 1.96
N GLY A 175 0.77 1.55 1.27
CA GLY A 175 1.78 2.49 0.76
C GLY A 175 2.67 3.07 1.85
N ALA A 176 3.99 3.01 1.64
CA ALA A 176 5.03 3.58 2.52
C ALA A 176 4.92 3.12 3.99
N THR A 177 4.82 1.82 4.20
CA THR A 177 4.61 1.19 5.51
C THR A 177 5.87 0.50 6.01
N LEU A 178 6.34 0.86 7.20
CA LEU A 178 7.35 0.11 7.95
C LEU A 178 6.64 -0.99 8.76
N VAL A 179 7.06 -2.25 8.57
CA VAL A 179 6.56 -3.41 9.33
C VAL A 179 7.70 -4.03 10.10
N SER A 180 7.54 -4.20 11.40
CA SER A 180 8.50 -4.84 12.28
C SER A 180 8.53 -6.36 12.08
N ARG A 181 9.69 -6.99 12.16
CA ARG A 181 9.85 -8.45 12.20
C ARG A 181 8.95 -9.10 13.26
N ARG A 182 8.70 -8.44 14.37
CA ARG A 182 7.81 -8.92 15.44
C ARG A 182 6.41 -9.29 14.95
N VAL A 183 5.93 -8.65 13.89
CA VAL A 183 4.64 -8.99 13.26
C VAL A 183 4.70 -10.41 12.71
N ILE A 184 5.78 -10.75 12.02
CA ILE A 184 5.99 -12.07 11.43
C ILE A 184 6.25 -13.11 12.51
N ASP A 185 7.03 -12.78 13.54
CA ASP A 185 7.30 -13.64 14.70
C ASP A 185 6.03 -13.98 15.48
N ARG A 186 5.00 -13.12 15.42
CA ARG A 186 3.65 -13.38 15.95
C ARG A 186 2.75 -14.16 14.97
N GLY A 187 3.28 -14.61 13.83
CA GLY A 187 2.55 -15.36 12.80
C GLY A 187 1.59 -14.52 11.97
N VAL A 188 1.70 -13.17 11.99
CA VAL A 188 0.83 -12.30 11.22
C VAL A 188 1.43 -12.01 9.84
N LEU A 189 0.82 -12.57 8.81
CA LEU A 189 1.15 -12.34 7.41
C LEU A 189 -0.10 -11.90 6.65
N PRO A 190 0.02 -11.10 5.57
CA PRO A 190 -1.12 -10.80 4.70
C PRO A 190 -1.80 -12.09 4.23
N ALA A 191 -3.10 -12.15 4.31
CA ALA A 191 -3.90 -13.30 3.94
C ALA A 191 -4.19 -13.26 2.43
N ALA A 192 -3.46 -14.07 1.65
CA ALA A 192 -3.47 -14.02 0.19
C ALA A 192 -4.87 -14.28 -0.44
N GLU A 193 -5.73 -15.00 0.27
CA GLU A 193 -7.11 -15.30 -0.14
C GLU A 193 -8.01 -14.05 -0.25
N TRP A 194 -7.62 -12.93 0.33
CA TRP A 194 -8.35 -11.67 0.16
C TRP A 194 -8.24 -11.14 -1.27
N PHE A 195 -7.12 -11.33 -1.90
CA PHE A 195 -6.75 -10.84 -3.22
C PHE A 195 -6.70 -9.31 -3.29
N PHE A 196 -7.82 -8.60 -3.15
CA PHE A 196 -7.92 -7.14 -3.28
C PHE A 196 -9.07 -6.56 -2.45
N GLY A 197 -8.82 -5.43 -1.78
CA GLY A 197 -9.78 -4.65 -1.01
C GLY A 197 -10.00 -5.18 0.40
N TYR A 198 -9.69 -4.34 1.38
CA TYR A 198 -9.68 -4.62 2.81
C TYR A 198 -8.65 -5.64 3.31
N GLU A 199 -7.77 -6.16 2.45
CA GLU A 199 -6.66 -7.03 2.84
C GLU A 199 -5.65 -6.32 3.74
N ASP A 200 -5.46 -5.02 3.51
CA ASP A 200 -4.69 -4.11 4.34
C ASP A 200 -5.37 -3.94 5.71
N PHE A 201 -6.65 -3.66 5.75
CA PHE A 201 -7.40 -3.49 7.00
C PHE A 201 -7.39 -4.78 7.83
N ASP A 202 -7.61 -5.95 7.21
CA ASP A 202 -7.51 -7.24 7.88
C ASP A 202 -6.11 -7.44 8.48
N PHE A 203 -5.06 -7.15 7.71
CA PHE A 203 -3.69 -7.28 8.20
C PHE A 203 -3.43 -6.42 9.43
N PHE A 204 -3.74 -5.12 9.40
CA PHE A 204 -3.51 -4.24 10.54
C PHE A 204 -4.40 -4.56 11.74
N CYS A 205 -5.63 -5.01 11.53
CA CYS A 205 -6.47 -5.52 12.62
C CYS A 205 -5.83 -6.74 13.30
N ARG A 206 -5.23 -7.67 12.52
CA ARG A 206 -4.52 -8.84 13.09
C ARG A 206 -3.21 -8.47 13.77
N VAL A 207 -2.47 -7.48 13.27
CA VAL A 207 -1.30 -6.92 13.96
C VAL A 207 -1.69 -6.43 15.35
N ARG A 208 -2.77 -5.66 15.44
CA ARG A 208 -3.28 -5.16 16.73
C ARG A 208 -3.82 -6.28 17.64
N ALA A 209 -4.53 -7.26 17.07
CA ALA A 209 -5.00 -8.42 17.81
C ALA A 209 -3.87 -9.29 18.38
N ALA A 210 -2.69 -9.26 17.73
CA ALA A 210 -1.46 -9.88 18.24
C ALA A 210 -0.76 -9.06 19.34
N GLY A 211 -1.37 -7.98 19.83
CA GLY A 211 -0.84 -7.13 20.90
C GLY A 211 0.23 -6.14 20.44
N LEU A 212 0.32 -5.87 19.14
CA LEU A 212 1.24 -4.89 18.59
C LEU A 212 0.53 -3.59 18.20
N THR A 213 1.22 -2.49 18.30
CA THR A 213 0.67 -1.17 17.98
C THR A 213 0.95 -0.81 16.51
N VAL A 214 -0.04 -0.20 15.85
CA VAL A 214 0.10 0.43 14.54
C VAL A 214 0.11 1.94 14.75
N LEU A 215 1.15 2.60 14.27
CA LEU A 215 1.37 4.04 14.45
C LEU A 215 1.34 4.73 13.09
N VAL A 216 0.86 5.96 13.04
CA VAL A 216 1.02 6.83 11.87
C VAL A 216 2.13 7.84 12.12
N ASP A 217 2.99 8.02 11.12
CA ASP A 217 3.99 9.10 11.09
C ASP A 217 3.30 10.44 10.85
N SER A 218 3.32 11.30 11.87
CA SER A 218 2.63 12.59 11.85
C SER A 218 3.08 13.52 10.72
N ALA A 219 4.35 13.51 10.38
CA ALA A 219 4.88 14.33 9.29
C ALA A 219 4.36 13.85 7.92
N SER A 220 4.37 12.53 7.68
CA SER A 220 3.84 11.94 6.45
C SER A 220 2.34 12.14 6.33
N ALA A 221 1.58 11.94 7.41
CA ALA A 221 0.13 12.12 7.39
C ALA A 221 -0.29 13.56 7.04
N ARG A 222 0.43 14.55 7.56
CA ARG A 222 0.18 15.97 7.22
C ARG A 222 0.55 16.29 5.79
N ALA A 223 1.70 15.80 5.30
CA ALA A 223 2.09 15.99 3.89
C ALA A 223 1.04 15.41 2.93
N ALA A 224 0.53 14.23 3.24
CA ALA A 224 -0.54 13.60 2.49
C ALA A 224 -1.85 14.39 2.50
N GLU A 225 -2.20 15.02 3.62
CA GLU A 225 -3.40 15.86 3.70
C GLU A 225 -3.28 17.09 2.81
N VAL A 226 -2.12 17.75 2.77
CA VAL A 226 -1.86 18.88 1.89
C VAL A 226 -2.09 18.47 0.43
N VAL A 227 -1.51 17.35 -0.01
CA VAL A 227 -1.71 16.84 -1.38
C VAL A 227 -3.17 16.53 -1.65
N GLN A 228 -3.88 15.89 -0.72
CA GLN A 228 -5.31 15.58 -0.86
C GLN A 228 -6.19 16.84 -0.89
N THR A 229 -5.82 17.90 -0.15
CA THR A 229 -6.57 19.17 -0.15
C THR A 229 -6.23 20.06 -1.33
N ASP A 230 -4.99 20.07 -1.82
CA ASP A 230 -4.57 20.83 -3.00
C ASP A 230 -5.07 20.23 -4.32
N GLN A 231 -5.23 18.90 -4.38
CA GLN A 231 -5.96 18.25 -5.48
C GLN A 231 -7.48 18.51 -5.42
N GLY A 232 -7.94 19.22 -4.40
CA GLY A 232 -9.23 19.84 -4.25
C GLY A 232 -10.36 18.93 -3.80
N ARG A 233 -11.47 19.57 -3.45
CA ARG A 233 -12.77 18.89 -3.21
C ARG A 233 -13.15 17.90 -4.30
N ASP A 234 -12.64 18.08 -5.52
CA ASP A 234 -12.82 17.19 -6.65
C ASP A 234 -12.09 15.83 -6.47
N ALA A 235 -10.97 15.79 -5.75
CA ALA A 235 -10.28 14.51 -5.47
C ALA A 235 -10.98 13.73 -4.35
N ALA A 236 -11.49 14.39 -3.32
CA ALA A 236 -12.32 13.76 -2.30
C ALA A 236 -13.66 13.26 -2.89
N LEU A 237 -14.24 14.03 -3.82
CA LEU A 237 -15.37 13.59 -4.63
C LEU A 237 -14.98 12.51 -5.64
N ALA A 238 -13.73 12.48 -6.12
CA ALA A 238 -13.19 11.44 -6.99
C ALA A 238 -12.93 10.14 -6.22
N GLN A 239 -12.54 10.17 -4.95
CA GLN A 239 -12.52 8.99 -4.07
C GLN A 239 -13.94 8.51 -3.72
N ALA A 240 -14.91 9.41 -3.67
CA ALA A 240 -16.32 9.09 -3.59
C ALA A 240 -16.94 8.76 -4.95
N ARG A 241 -16.15 8.78 -6.05
CA ARG A 241 -16.63 8.33 -7.36
C ARG A 241 -17.21 6.93 -7.24
N PRO A 242 -18.38 6.68 -7.82
CA PRO A 242 -18.84 5.31 -8.02
C PRO A 242 -17.70 4.56 -8.68
N ILE A 243 -17.39 3.36 -8.17
CA ILE A 243 -16.42 2.46 -8.80
C ILE A 243 -16.69 2.51 -10.29
N ASP A 244 -15.68 2.87 -11.05
CA ASP A 244 -15.81 3.07 -12.48
C ASP A 244 -16.51 1.87 -13.08
N ALA A 245 -17.44 2.14 -13.98
CA ALA A 245 -18.09 1.11 -14.77
C ALA A 245 -17.07 0.21 -15.48
N ASP A 246 -15.83 0.74 -15.66
CA ASP A 246 -14.71 0.08 -16.31
C ASP A 246 -13.92 -0.87 -15.38
N GLU A 247 -14.19 -0.87 -14.07
CA GLU A 247 -13.50 -1.74 -13.11
C GLU A 247 -14.46 -2.61 -12.26
N PRO A 248 -15.30 -3.45 -12.89
CA PRO A 248 -16.27 -4.29 -12.17
C PRO A 248 -15.59 -5.27 -11.20
N TRP A 249 -14.33 -5.63 -11.42
CA TRP A 249 -13.55 -6.47 -10.53
C TRP A 249 -13.33 -5.81 -9.16
N ARG A 250 -13.05 -4.51 -9.10
CA ARG A 250 -12.95 -3.77 -7.83
C ARG A 250 -14.27 -3.77 -7.07
N ALA A 251 -15.38 -3.55 -7.80
CA ALA A 251 -16.71 -3.59 -7.23
C ALA A 251 -17.02 -4.93 -6.57
N TYR A 252 -16.64 -6.02 -7.22
CA TYR A 252 -16.80 -7.37 -6.70
C TYR A 252 -16.03 -7.59 -5.41
N TYR A 253 -14.71 -7.35 -5.41
CA TYR A 253 -13.88 -7.65 -4.24
C TYR A 253 -14.20 -6.76 -3.04
N VAL A 254 -14.42 -5.48 -3.24
CA VAL A 254 -14.82 -4.57 -2.15
C VAL A 254 -16.17 -4.97 -1.55
N ALA A 255 -17.14 -5.37 -2.37
CA ALA A 255 -18.42 -5.85 -1.87
C ALA A 255 -18.31 -7.19 -1.13
N ARG A 256 -17.46 -8.11 -1.62
CA ARG A 256 -17.22 -9.42 -1.01
C ARG A 256 -16.48 -9.32 0.31
N ASN A 257 -15.36 -8.61 0.31
CA ASN A 257 -14.37 -8.71 1.38
C ASN A 257 -14.76 -7.98 2.66
N PHE A 258 -15.72 -7.07 2.59
CA PHE A 258 -16.22 -6.45 3.82
C PHE A 258 -16.92 -7.46 4.76
N PHE A 259 -17.51 -8.53 4.22
CA PHE A 259 -18.15 -9.55 5.04
C PHE A 259 -17.16 -10.28 5.96
N PRO A 260 -16.05 -10.86 5.47
CA PRO A 260 -15.05 -11.45 6.35
C PRO A 260 -14.43 -10.42 7.29
N LEU A 261 -14.18 -9.19 6.84
CA LEU A 261 -13.68 -8.12 7.72
C LEU A 261 -14.63 -7.86 8.89
N ALA A 262 -15.92 -7.66 8.59
CA ALA A 262 -16.93 -7.40 9.62
C ALA A 262 -17.13 -8.58 10.59
N ARG A 263 -16.98 -9.82 10.10
CA ARG A 263 -17.07 -11.02 10.95
C ARG A 263 -15.87 -11.19 11.85
N ALA A 264 -14.67 -10.92 11.35
CA ALA A 264 -13.44 -11.13 12.09
C ALA A 264 -13.15 -9.99 13.09
N HIS A 265 -13.46 -8.76 12.72
CA HIS A 265 -12.99 -7.56 13.44
C HIS A 265 -14.10 -6.59 13.81
N GLY A 266 -15.30 -6.78 13.34
CA GLY A 266 -16.41 -5.85 13.47
C GLY A 266 -17.56 -6.36 14.32
N SER A 267 -18.76 -5.91 13.95
CA SER A 267 -20.01 -6.26 14.58
C SER A 267 -21.13 -6.40 13.53
N ALA A 268 -22.29 -6.90 13.94
CA ALA A 268 -23.47 -6.97 13.07
C ALA A 268 -23.86 -5.60 12.47
N ASN A 269 -23.62 -4.51 13.20
CA ASN A 269 -23.89 -3.15 12.71
C ASN A 269 -23.02 -2.78 11.49
N TRP A 270 -21.82 -3.34 11.38
CA TRP A 270 -20.95 -3.14 10.21
C TRP A 270 -21.57 -3.75 8.96
N LEU A 271 -22.13 -4.96 9.09
CA LEU A 271 -22.79 -5.63 7.97
C LEU A 271 -24.02 -4.85 7.49
N GLY A 272 -24.86 -4.37 8.39
CA GLY A 272 -26.02 -3.54 8.04
C GLY A 272 -25.62 -2.28 7.29
N TRP A 273 -24.59 -1.59 7.77
CA TRP A 273 -24.06 -0.41 7.09
C TRP A 273 -23.48 -0.75 5.72
N HIS A 274 -22.71 -1.83 5.62
CA HIS A 274 -22.13 -2.28 4.34
C HIS A 274 -23.19 -2.59 3.29
N LEU A 275 -24.26 -3.25 3.70
CA LEU A 275 -25.40 -3.54 2.80
C LEU A 275 -26.05 -2.25 2.31
N ALA A 276 -26.32 -1.29 3.20
CA ALA A 276 -26.87 0.02 2.82
C ALA A 276 -25.93 0.78 1.88
N TYR A 277 -24.63 0.79 2.18
CA TYR A 277 -23.62 1.41 1.34
C TYR A 277 -23.53 0.73 -0.03
N SER A 278 -23.53 -0.60 -0.09
CA SER A 278 -23.49 -1.36 -1.33
C SER A 278 -24.74 -1.15 -2.17
N ALA A 279 -25.93 -1.09 -1.56
CA ALA A 279 -27.16 -0.76 -2.26
C ALA A 279 -27.09 0.63 -2.91
N ARG A 280 -26.56 1.63 -2.19
CA ARG A 280 -26.35 2.98 -2.73
C ARG A 280 -25.33 2.97 -3.89
N ARG A 281 -24.28 2.14 -3.81
CA ARG A 281 -23.32 1.95 -4.93
C ARG A 281 -23.97 1.34 -6.15
N VAL A 282 -24.77 0.29 -5.97
CA VAL A 282 -25.53 -0.34 -7.07
C VAL A 282 -26.45 0.68 -7.75
N GLN A 283 -27.15 1.52 -6.98
CA GLN A 283 -28.01 2.58 -7.53
C GLN A 283 -27.22 3.62 -8.34
N ARG A 284 -26.02 4.01 -7.86
CA ARG A 284 -25.20 5.04 -8.48
C ARG A 284 -24.27 4.52 -9.58
N ALA A 285 -24.07 3.22 -9.69
CA ALA A 285 -23.20 2.64 -10.70
C ALA A 285 -23.72 2.94 -12.12
N ARG A 286 -22.84 3.50 -12.95
CA ARG A 286 -23.20 3.91 -14.32
C ARG A 286 -23.31 2.73 -15.29
N GLY A 287 -22.78 1.53 -14.94
CA GLY A 287 -22.74 0.36 -15.80
C GLY A 287 -23.41 -0.88 -15.21
N ARG A 288 -24.04 -1.70 -16.06
CA ARG A 288 -24.64 -2.98 -15.67
C ARG A 288 -23.58 -3.94 -15.09
N ALA A 289 -22.36 -3.93 -15.63
CA ALA A 289 -21.27 -4.81 -15.21
C ALA A 289 -20.87 -4.57 -13.75
N ALA A 290 -20.71 -3.30 -13.32
CA ALA A 290 -20.37 -2.95 -11.94
C ALA A 290 -21.50 -3.29 -10.95
N ARG A 291 -22.77 -3.13 -11.36
CA ARG A 291 -23.94 -3.54 -10.56
C ARG A 291 -23.95 -5.04 -10.32
N VAL A 292 -23.81 -5.82 -11.38
CA VAL A 292 -23.76 -7.29 -11.32
C VAL A 292 -22.57 -7.75 -10.48
N ALA A 293 -21.39 -7.16 -10.65
CA ALA A 293 -20.20 -7.48 -9.88
C ALA A 293 -20.39 -7.20 -8.38
N THR A 294 -20.98 -6.05 -8.02
CA THR A 294 -21.31 -5.74 -6.63
C THR A 294 -22.25 -6.78 -6.02
N LEU A 295 -23.34 -7.14 -6.72
CA LEU A 295 -24.29 -8.15 -6.24
C LEU A 295 -23.63 -9.53 -6.08
N HIS A 296 -22.80 -9.95 -7.04
CA HIS A 296 -22.03 -11.19 -6.92
C HIS A 296 -21.09 -11.15 -5.72
N GLY A 297 -20.38 -10.03 -5.51
CA GLY A 297 -19.51 -9.85 -4.36
C GLY A 297 -20.27 -9.97 -3.02
N LEU A 298 -21.44 -9.35 -2.91
CA LEU A 298 -22.30 -9.48 -1.72
C LEU A 298 -22.69 -10.93 -1.46
N VAL A 299 -23.12 -11.67 -2.49
CA VAL A 299 -23.53 -13.07 -2.38
C VAL A 299 -22.35 -13.95 -1.97
N ASP A 300 -21.19 -13.79 -2.60
CA ASP A 300 -20.01 -14.58 -2.30
C ASP A 300 -19.43 -14.24 -0.92
N GLY A 301 -19.43 -12.96 -0.53
CA GLY A 301 -19.04 -12.53 0.82
C GLY A 301 -19.94 -13.11 1.90
N ALA A 302 -21.26 -13.10 1.69
CA ALA A 302 -22.21 -13.72 2.61
C ALA A 302 -21.99 -15.23 2.75
N ARG A 303 -21.58 -15.90 1.67
CA ARG A 303 -21.25 -17.34 1.64
C ARG A 303 -19.84 -17.66 2.13
N GLY A 304 -19.01 -16.67 2.46
CA GLY A 304 -17.63 -16.87 2.86
C GLY A 304 -16.69 -17.35 1.75
N ARG A 305 -17.04 -17.11 0.49
CA ARG A 305 -16.17 -17.46 -0.64
C ARG A 305 -15.01 -16.48 -0.74
N MET A 306 -13.81 -16.99 -0.64
CA MET A 306 -12.56 -16.20 -0.70
C MET A 306 -11.74 -16.60 -1.93
N GLY A 307 -10.58 -15.97 -2.09
CA GLY A 307 -9.66 -16.26 -3.19
C GLY A 307 -9.96 -15.48 -4.46
N VAL A 308 -9.25 -15.84 -5.51
CA VAL A 308 -9.34 -15.22 -6.83
C VAL A 308 -10.60 -15.70 -7.55
N HIS A 309 -11.43 -14.76 -8.01
CA HIS A 309 -12.62 -15.12 -8.78
C HIS A 309 -12.33 -15.00 -10.30
N PRO A 310 -12.42 -16.09 -11.08
CA PRO A 310 -11.97 -16.12 -12.49
C PRO A 310 -12.58 -15.02 -13.37
N ARG A 311 -13.83 -14.66 -13.14
CA ARG A 311 -14.53 -13.61 -13.90
C ARG A 311 -14.04 -12.19 -13.57
N TYR A 312 -13.47 -11.99 -12.38
CA TYR A 312 -13.10 -10.68 -11.85
C TYR A 312 -11.60 -10.51 -11.68
N VAL A 313 -10.81 -11.30 -12.39
CA VAL A 313 -9.37 -11.12 -12.52
C VAL A 313 -9.06 -10.48 -13.85
N ARG A 314 -8.28 -9.42 -13.85
CA ARG A 314 -7.69 -8.91 -15.07
C ARG A 314 -6.61 -9.91 -15.51
N THR A 315 -6.99 -10.89 -16.34
CA THR A 315 -6.06 -11.89 -16.88
C THR A 315 -5.27 -11.37 -18.07
N THR A 316 -5.68 -10.27 -18.72
CA THR A 316 -5.04 -9.74 -19.92
C THR A 316 -4.81 -8.24 -19.81
N GLY A 317 -3.62 -7.83 -20.27
CA GLY A 317 -3.13 -6.45 -20.19
C GLY A 317 -3.64 -5.50 -21.27
N GLU A 318 -4.75 -5.77 -21.94
CA GLU A 318 -5.32 -4.84 -22.90
C GLU A 318 -6.57 -4.17 -22.32
N ARG A 319 -6.53 -2.84 -22.23
CA ARG A 319 -7.81 -2.09 -22.22
C ARG A 319 -8.50 -2.47 -23.52
N PRO A 320 -9.79 -2.88 -23.50
CA PRO A 320 -10.54 -2.93 -24.74
C PRO A 320 -10.44 -1.54 -25.36
N ARG A 321 -9.94 -1.43 -26.60
CA ARG A 321 -10.12 -0.21 -27.39
C ARG A 321 -11.61 0.11 -27.38
N PRO A 322 -11.98 1.39 -27.18
CA PRO A 322 -13.35 1.79 -27.44
C PRO A 322 -13.70 1.39 -28.89
N PRO A 323 -14.88 0.88 -29.16
CA PRO A 323 -15.34 0.67 -30.54
C PRO A 323 -15.30 2.03 -31.23
N ASP A 324 -14.77 2.02 -32.47
CA ASP A 324 -14.73 3.16 -33.38
C ASP A 324 -16.13 3.71 -33.67
#